data_17020a812b1f08a7e326e28d68010795
#
_entry.id   17020a812b1f08a7e326e28d68010795
#
_cell.length_a   1.000
_cell.length_b   1.000
_cell.length_c   1.000
_cell.angle_alpha   90.00
_cell.angle_beta   90.00
_cell.angle_gamma   90.00
#
_symmetry.space_group_name_H-M   'P 1'
#
loop_
_entity.id
_entity.type
_entity.pdbx_description
1 polymer ?
#
loop_
_entity_poly.entity_id
_entity_poly.type
_entity_poly.pdbx_seq_one_letter_code
_entity_poly.pdbx_strand_id
1 'polypeptide(L)'
;MEDECSQWERLANEFLEAEKYYQAANQFKNAASCFLDRVLEMTKKAAEYYHMYAEDRVEKDDHRAAATAYLEAATQYRQVSDFSTALTLYENAAKEALLERMTETAAQAYLWAAYSCYKTGNREYFLTAAENMGNLYDKAADKAIDDGNAERAVINLSLAAMGFATIEKMSKARERIEKGKKIITKTRWEWLETLLAFSEALTDGNLDDAEDMLEAFKEEEAIEQVMRACLSLRSEIERKKRKSG
;
A
#
# COMPACT_ATOMS: atom_id res chain seq x y z
N MET A 1 11.78 -36.42 10.94
CA MET A 1 12.17 -35.16 10.28
C MET A 1 11.14 -34.12 10.68
N GLU A 2 11.59 -33.05 11.26
CA GLU A 2 10.74 -31.87 11.52
C GLU A 2 10.29 -31.34 10.16
N ASP A 3 9.00 -30.99 10.01
CA ASP A 3 8.54 -30.37 8.76
C ASP A 3 9.08 -28.94 8.63
N GLU A 4 9.10 -28.44 7.42
CA GLU A 4 9.67 -27.11 7.11
C GLU A 4 8.97 -26.00 7.90
N CYS A 5 7.67 -26.12 8.13
CA CYS A 5 6.85 -25.19 8.84
C CYS A 5 7.23 -25.08 10.32
N SER A 6 7.43 -26.22 10.99
CA SER A 6 7.91 -26.28 12.37
C SER A 6 9.33 -25.71 12.52
N GLN A 7 10.16 -25.84 11.48
CA GLN A 7 11.50 -25.20 11.45
C GLN A 7 11.41 -23.69 11.48
N TRP A 8 10.50 -23.07 10.69
CA TRP A 8 10.32 -21.62 10.69
C TRP A 8 9.88 -21.10 12.07
N GLU A 9 8.94 -21.79 12.74
CA GLU A 9 8.49 -21.40 14.08
C GLU A 9 9.61 -21.53 15.11
N ARG A 10 10.41 -22.58 15.06
CA ARG A 10 11.55 -22.78 15.96
C ARG A 10 12.60 -21.68 15.76
N LEU A 11 12.97 -21.37 14.50
CA LEU A 11 13.91 -20.30 14.18
C LEU A 11 13.40 -18.93 14.64
N ALA A 12 12.09 -18.68 14.54
CA ALA A 12 11.50 -17.46 15.05
C ALA A 12 11.72 -17.31 16.56
N ASN A 13 11.49 -18.37 17.33
CA ASN A 13 11.70 -18.37 18.78
C ASN A 13 13.19 -18.22 19.14
N GLU A 14 14.11 -18.85 18.40
CA GLU A 14 15.56 -18.66 18.58
C GLU A 14 15.99 -17.21 18.32
N PHE A 15 15.41 -16.53 17.32
CA PHE A 15 15.67 -15.13 17.07
C PHE A 15 15.10 -14.22 18.18
N LEU A 16 13.95 -14.59 18.78
CA LEU A 16 13.40 -13.87 19.92
C LEU A 16 14.29 -13.93 21.15
N GLU A 17 14.83 -15.12 21.45
CA GLU A 17 15.78 -15.29 22.58
C GLU A 17 17.05 -14.44 22.38
N ALA A 18 17.40 -14.16 21.14
CA ALA A 18 18.53 -13.29 20.76
C ALA A 18 18.13 -11.80 20.57
N GLU A 19 16.90 -11.40 20.92
CA GLU A 19 16.34 -10.05 20.75
C GLU A 19 16.38 -9.52 19.30
N LYS A 20 16.34 -10.43 18.32
CA LYS A 20 16.38 -10.11 16.89
C LYS A 20 14.97 -10.04 16.32
N TYR A 21 14.19 -9.05 16.73
CA TYR A 21 12.76 -8.93 16.45
C TYR A 21 12.40 -8.95 14.95
N TYR A 22 13.17 -8.27 14.09
CA TYR A 22 12.92 -8.26 12.66
C TYR A 22 13.07 -9.67 12.04
N GLN A 23 14.12 -10.41 12.42
CA GLN A 23 14.34 -11.78 11.95
C GLN A 23 13.26 -12.70 12.49
N ALA A 24 12.87 -12.57 13.75
CA ALA A 24 11.78 -13.34 14.34
C ALA A 24 10.45 -13.09 13.60
N ALA A 25 10.11 -11.84 13.31
CA ALA A 25 8.92 -11.47 12.55
C ALA A 25 8.90 -12.12 11.16
N ASN A 26 10.01 -12.09 10.44
CA ASN A 26 10.12 -12.74 9.12
C ASN A 26 9.89 -14.26 9.22
N GLN A 27 10.40 -14.93 10.25
CA GLN A 27 10.21 -16.38 10.41
C GLN A 27 8.75 -16.71 10.77
N PHE A 28 8.08 -15.91 11.62
CA PHE A 28 6.65 -16.09 11.87
C PHE A 28 5.80 -15.84 10.63
N LYS A 29 6.15 -14.87 9.79
CA LYS A 29 5.49 -14.64 8.49
C LYS A 29 5.63 -15.86 7.57
N ASN A 30 6.81 -16.48 7.51
CA ASN A 30 7.03 -17.70 6.75
C ASN A 30 6.23 -18.87 7.34
N ALA A 31 6.22 -19.04 8.67
CA ALA A 31 5.43 -20.06 9.34
C ALA A 31 3.91 -19.90 9.08
N ALA A 32 3.42 -18.66 9.04
CA ALA A 32 2.03 -18.36 8.72
C ALA A 32 1.59 -18.86 7.33
N SER A 33 2.49 -18.88 6.36
CA SER A 33 2.19 -19.42 5.02
C SER A 33 2.09 -20.96 5.00
N CYS A 34 2.62 -21.62 6.00
CA CYS A 34 2.68 -23.07 6.12
C CYS A 34 1.52 -23.67 6.93
N PHE A 35 1.15 -23.06 8.05
CA PHE A 35 0.18 -23.59 8.99
C PHE A 35 -1.22 -23.01 8.71
N LEU A 36 -2.05 -23.73 7.96
CA LEU A 36 -3.41 -23.29 7.63
C LEU A 36 -4.30 -23.10 8.88
N ASP A 37 -4.11 -23.92 9.91
CA ASP A 37 -4.85 -23.88 11.17
C ASP A 37 -4.33 -22.82 12.15
N ARG A 38 -3.09 -22.36 11.97
CA ARG A 38 -2.42 -21.39 12.85
C ARG A 38 -2.05 -20.07 12.17
N VAL A 39 -2.51 -19.89 10.92
CA VAL A 39 -2.23 -18.70 10.11
C VAL A 39 -2.47 -17.40 10.89
N LEU A 40 -3.62 -17.30 11.56
CA LEU A 40 -4.00 -16.11 12.31
C LEU A 40 -3.02 -15.82 13.47
N GLU A 41 -2.63 -16.87 14.21
CA GLU A 41 -1.69 -16.76 15.34
C GLU A 41 -0.32 -16.29 14.85
N MET A 42 0.22 -16.96 13.84
CA MET A 42 1.56 -16.66 13.30
C MET A 42 1.61 -15.25 12.66
N THR A 43 0.56 -14.87 11.95
CA THR A 43 0.47 -13.52 11.35
C THR A 43 0.44 -12.44 12.44
N LYS A 44 -0.30 -12.65 13.54
CA LYS A 44 -0.30 -11.72 14.67
C LYS A 44 1.06 -11.62 15.35
N LYS A 45 1.74 -12.75 15.59
CA LYS A 45 3.10 -12.75 16.15
C LYS A 45 4.07 -11.99 15.24
N ALA A 46 4.01 -12.23 13.91
CA ALA A 46 4.83 -11.47 12.97
C ALA A 46 4.58 -9.96 13.09
N ALA A 47 3.29 -9.55 13.14
CA ALA A 47 2.91 -8.15 13.27
C ALA A 47 3.45 -7.51 14.57
N GLU A 48 3.32 -8.20 15.71
CA GLU A 48 3.81 -7.73 17.00
C GLU A 48 5.33 -7.51 16.99
N TYR A 49 6.11 -8.43 16.44
CA TYR A 49 7.56 -8.32 16.40
C TYR A 49 8.07 -7.30 15.36
N TYR A 50 7.39 -7.13 14.23
CA TYR A 50 7.67 -6.00 13.34
C TYR A 50 7.41 -4.65 14.05
N HIS A 51 6.32 -4.56 14.83
CA HIS A 51 5.99 -3.37 15.58
C HIS A 51 7.07 -3.06 16.65
N MET A 52 7.46 -4.05 17.46
CA MET A 52 8.53 -3.90 18.45
C MET A 52 9.85 -3.47 17.81
N TYR A 53 10.19 -4.06 16.66
CA TYR A 53 11.38 -3.64 15.92
C TYR A 53 11.26 -2.19 15.43
N ALA A 54 10.09 -1.77 14.95
CA ALA A 54 9.87 -0.40 14.51
C ALA A 54 10.09 0.60 15.66
N GLU A 55 9.54 0.33 16.84
CA GLU A 55 9.73 1.16 18.03
C GLU A 55 11.22 1.26 18.42
N ASP A 56 11.94 0.14 18.46
CA ASP A 56 13.39 0.13 18.70
C ASP A 56 14.15 0.98 17.65
N ARG A 57 13.71 0.98 16.38
CA ARG A 57 14.34 1.82 15.35
C ARG A 57 14.03 3.30 15.53
N VAL A 58 12.82 3.67 15.94
CA VAL A 58 12.47 5.05 16.29
C VAL A 58 13.34 5.56 17.44
N GLU A 59 13.53 4.76 18.50
CA GLU A 59 14.40 5.13 19.62
C GLU A 59 15.87 5.35 19.22
N LYS A 60 16.29 4.75 18.11
CA LYS A 60 17.65 4.86 17.55
C LYS A 60 17.76 5.87 16.40
N ASP A 61 16.75 6.69 16.18
CA ASP A 61 16.64 7.65 15.07
C ASP A 61 16.82 7.01 13.67
N ASP A 62 16.58 5.68 13.54
CA ASP A 62 16.60 4.98 12.26
C ASP A 62 15.18 4.98 11.63
N HIS A 63 14.74 6.17 11.23
CA HIS A 63 13.40 6.40 10.70
C HIS A 63 13.09 5.59 9.43
N ARG A 64 14.11 5.30 8.61
CA ARG A 64 13.96 4.47 7.41
C ARG A 64 13.57 3.04 7.77
N ALA A 65 14.29 2.42 8.68
CA ALA A 65 13.99 1.06 9.12
C ALA A 65 12.67 1.02 9.89
N ALA A 66 12.38 2.04 10.71
CA ALA A 66 11.11 2.17 11.41
C ALA A 66 9.92 2.23 10.45
N ALA A 67 9.98 3.09 9.42
CA ALA A 67 8.93 3.21 8.41
C ALA A 67 8.62 1.88 7.74
N THR A 68 9.66 1.15 7.33
CA THR A 68 9.50 -0.17 6.69
C THR A 68 8.87 -1.18 7.63
N ALA A 69 9.33 -1.24 8.88
CA ALA A 69 8.83 -2.19 9.87
C ALA A 69 7.38 -1.89 10.29
N TYR A 70 7.02 -0.63 10.47
CA TYR A 70 5.62 -0.23 10.70
C TYR A 70 4.71 -0.63 9.52
N LEU A 71 5.19 -0.45 8.29
CA LEU A 71 4.44 -0.84 7.08
C LEU A 71 4.19 -2.36 7.03
N GLU A 72 5.21 -3.16 7.37
CA GLU A 72 5.09 -4.62 7.46
C GLU A 72 4.12 -5.03 8.58
N ALA A 73 4.27 -4.48 9.78
CA ALA A 73 3.37 -4.75 10.90
C ALA A 73 1.91 -4.44 10.54
N ALA A 74 1.67 -3.25 9.98
CA ALA A 74 0.35 -2.82 9.54
C ALA A 74 -0.25 -3.75 8.48
N THR A 75 0.57 -4.23 7.55
CA THR A 75 0.15 -5.17 6.51
C THR A 75 -0.30 -6.49 7.11
N GLN A 76 0.42 -7.04 8.10
CA GLN A 76 0.02 -8.26 8.78
C GLN A 76 -1.31 -8.07 9.55
N TYR A 77 -1.49 -6.95 10.29
CA TYR A 77 -2.75 -6.66 10.98
C TYR A 77 -3.91 -6.50 9.99
N ARG A 78 -3.69 -5.87 8.84
CA ARG A 78 -4.70 -5.75 7.76
C ARG A 78 -5.10 -7.12 7.20
N GLN A 79 -4.17 -8.05 7.03
CA GLN A 79 -4.44 -9.42 6.54
C GLN A 79 -5.36 -10.19 7.50
N VAL A 80 -5.23 -9.97 8.80
CA VAL A 80 -6.13 -10.56 9.80
C VAL A 80 -7.36 -9.71 10.10
N SER A 81 -7.63 -8.70 9.26
CA SER A 81 -8.79 -7.80 9.35
C SER A 81 -8.82 -6.92 10.61
N ASP A 82 -7.71 -6.76 11.32
CA ASP A 82 -7.57 -5.76 12.38
C ASP A 82 -7.23 -4.39 11.78
N PHE A 83 -8.23 -3.81 11.12
CA PHE A 83 -8.07 -2.54 10.43
C PHE A 83 -7.81 -1.35 11.37
N SER A 84 -8.21 -1.45 12.63
CA SER A 84 -7.97 -0.39 13.61
C SER A 84 -6.49 -0.27 13.97
N THR A 85 -5.87 -1.39 14.32
CA THR A 85 -4.43 -1.45 14.62
C THR A 85 -3.61 -1.15 13.36
N ALA A 86 -4.00 -1.73 12.22
CA ALA A 86 -3.34 -1.48 10.94
C ALA A 86 -3.33 0.01 10.58
N LEU A 87 -4.45 0.74 10.80
CA LEU A 87 -4.52 2.17 10.55
C LEU A 87 -3.45 2.94 11.32
N THR A 88 -3.38 2.76 12.64
CA THR A 88 -2.39 3.45 13.48
C THR A 88 -0.96 3.18 13.03
N LEU A 89 -0.65 1.95 12.66
CA LEU A 89 0.69 1.57 12.20
C LEU A 89 1.00 2.12 10.81
N TYR A 90 0.03 2.20 9.89
CA TYR A 90 0.21 2.89 8.61
C TYR A 90 0.46 4.39 8.78
N GLU A 91 -0.19 5.05 9.76
CA GLU A 91 0.09 6.44 10.10
C GLU A 91 1.52 6.64 10.61
N ASN A 92 1.97 5.74 11.50
CA ASN A 92 3.35 5.76 11.99
C ASN A 92 4.34 5.53 10.84
N ALA A 93 4.08 4.55 9.97
CA ALA A 93 4.91 4.30 8.79
C ALA A 93 5.01 5.54 7.88
N ALA A 94 3.88 6.22 7.62
CA ALA A 94 3.87 7.44 6.81
C ALA A 94 4.68 8.57 7.46
N LYS A 95 4.53 8.75 8.77
CA LYS A 95 5.27 9.77 9.54
C LYS A 95 6.77 9.54 9.45
N GLU A 96 7.25 8.34 9.76
CA GLU A 96 8.67 7.99 9.73
C GLU A 96 9.25 8.07 8.31
N ALA A 97 8.50 7.63 7.30
CA ALA A 97 8.88 7.74 5.90
C ALA A 97 9.04 9.20 5.43
N LEU A 98 8.19 10.12 5.92
CA LEU A 98 8.29 11.54 5.60
C LEU A 98 9.53 12.20 6.20
N LEU A 99 9.97 11.79 7.39
CA LEU A 99 11.23 12.27 8.01
C LEU A 99 12.43 11.94 7.10
N GLU A 100 12.45 10.78 6.47
CA GLU A 100 13.48 10.32 5.53
C GLU A 100 13.24 10.69 4.07
N ARG A 101 12.22 11.51 3.79
CA ARG A 101 11.83 11.90 2.42
C ARG A 101 11.52 10.71 1.50
N MET A 102 11.09 9.60 2.07
CA MET A 102 10.64 8.39 1.36
C MET A 102 9.20 8.61 0.87
N THR A 103 9.04 9.50 -0.09
CA THR A 103 7.72 10.03 -0.51
C THR A 103 6.78 8.93 -1.00
N GLU A 104 7.27 7.95 -1.75
CA GLU A 104 6.46 6.83 -2.27
C GLU A 104 6.04 5.86 -1.16
N THR A 105 6.94 5.57 -0.22
CA THR A 105 6.61 4.75 0.96
C THR A 105 5.54 5.42 1.81
N ALA A 106 5.64 6.73 2.02
CA ALA A 106 4.61 7.49 2.73
C ALA A 106 3.27 7.46 1.98
N ALA A 107 3.30 7.61 0.64
CA ALA A 107 2.10 7.54 -0.18
C ALA A 107 1.43 6.16 -0.10
N GLN A 108 2.21 5.08 -0.14
CA GLN A 108 1.72 3.71 0.03
C GLN A 108 1.10 3.50 1.41
N ALA A 109 1.74 4.01 2.47
CA ALA A 109 1.19 3.93 3.82
C ALA A 109 -0.16 4.66 3.92
N TYR A 110 -0.29 5.85 3.33
CA TYR A 110 -1.57 6.56 3.29
C TYR A 110 -2.65 5.87 2.46
N LEU A 111 -2.30 5.14 1.39
CA LEU A 111 -3.27 4.31 0.68
C LEU A 111 -3.91 3.28 1.62
N TRP A 112 -3.06 2.53 2.33
CA TRP A 112 -3.54 1.47 3.22
C TRP A 112 -4.21 2.02 4.49
N ALA A 113 -3.79 3.19 4.96
CA ALA A 113 -4.51 3.94 5.98
C ALA A 113 -5.92 4.32 5.49
N ALA A 114 -6.06 4.84 4.27
CA ALA A 114 -7.35 5.16 3.68
C ALA A 114 -8.24 3.91 3.55
N TYR A 115 -7.69 2.79 3.09
CA TYR A 115 -8.40 1.52 3.02
C TYR A 115 -8.89 1.06 4.40
N SER A 116 -8.03 1.11 5.41
CA SER A 116 -8.36 0.73 6.79
C SER A 116 -9.43 1.65 7.40
N CYS A 117 -9.34 2.97 7.16
CA CYS A 117 -10.36 3.95 7.56
C CYS A 117 -11.72 3.67 6.92
N TYR A 118 -11.70 3.31 5.65
CA TYR A 118 -12.94 2.96 4.98
C TYR A 118 -13.60 1.71 5.60
N LYS A 119 -12.79 0.68 5.93
CA LYS A 119 -13.28 -0.54 6.59
C LYS A 119 -13.78 -0.31 8.01
N THR A 120 -13.20 0.63 8.75
CA THR A 120 -13.64 1.02 10.11
C THR A 120 -14.76 2.06 10.13
N GLY A 121 -15.12 2.63 8.97
CA GLY A 121 -16.17 3.65 8.85
C GLY A 121 -15.73 5.07 9.18
N ASN A 122 -14.46 5.34 9.40
CA ASN A 122 -13.91 6.69 9.63
C ASN A 122 -13.80 7.47 8.33
N ARG A 123 -14.92 8.07 7.90
CA ARG A 123 -15.01 8.74 6.60
C ARG A 123 -14.13 9.99 6.48
N GLU A 124 -14.03 10.78 7.54
CA GLU A 124 -13.27 12.03 7.52
C GLU A 124 -11.78 11.76 7.29
N TYR A 125 -11.25 10.84 8.05
CA TYR A 125 -9.84 10.46 7.92
C TYR A 125 -9.56 9.72 6.61
N PHE A 126 -10.50 8.92 6.11
CA PHE A 126 -10.41 8.31 4.78
C PHE A 126 -10.13 9.35 3.69
N LEU A 127 -10.91 10.44 3.66
CA LEU A 127 -10.72 11.50 2.66
C LEU A 127 -9.34 12.15 2.77
N THR A 128 -8.90 12.43 4.00
CA THR A 128 -7.58 13.01 4.26
C THR A 128 -6.45 12.08 3.84
N ALA A 129 -6.52 10.80 4.19
CA ALA A 129 -5.49 9.82 3.86
C ALA A 129 -5.39 9.60 2.33
N ALA A 130 -6.52 9.45 1.64
CA ALA A 130 -6.52 9.30 0.19
C ALA A 130 -6.04 10.57 -0.55
N GLU A 131 -6.30 11.76 -0.01
CA GLU A 131 -5.74 13.00 -0.56
C GLU A 131 -4.24 13.09 -0.35
N ASN A 132 -3.73 12.71 0.83
CA ASN A 132 -2.30 12.65 1.11
C ASN A 132 -1.58 11.66 0.18
N MET A 133 -2.16 10.48 -0.04
CA MET A 133 -1.68 9.53 -1.04
C MET A 133 -1.52 10.19 -2.41
N GLY A 134 -2.59 10.81 -2.94
CA GLY A 134 -2.56 11.46 -4.24
C GLY A 134 -1.51 12.57 -4.34
N ASN A 135 -1.42 13.44 -3.33
CA ASN A 135 -0.47 14.54 -3.30
C ASN A 135 1.00 14.06 -3.21
N LEU A 136 1.27 12.97 -2.46
CA LEU A 136 2.62 12.44 -2.31
C LEU A 136 3.09 11.72 -3.57
N TYR A 137 2.22 10.94 -4.22
CA TYR A 137 2.57 10.36 -5.52
C TYR A 137 2.75 11.43 -6.60
N ASP A 138 1.96 12.51 -6.59
CA ASP A 138 2.15 13.64 -7.49
C ASP A 138 3.52 14.29 -7.29
N LYS A 139 3.92 14.53 -6.04
CA LYS A 139 5.27 15.03 -5.69
C LYS A 139 6.39 14.07 -6.10
N ALA A 140 6.18 12.75 -5.95
CA ALA A 140 7.14 11.75 -6.40
C ALA A 140 7.24 11.71 -7.93
N ALA A 141 6.14 11.96 -8.64
CA ALA A 141 6.12 12.08 -10.08
C ALA A 141 6.93 13.30 -10.58
N ASP A 142 6.75 14.45 -9.94
CA ASP A 142 7.53 15.66 -10.29
C ASP A 142 9.04 15.41 -10.11
N LYS A 143 9.44 14.77 -9.00
CA LYS A 143 10.84 14.39 -8.81
C LYS A 143 11.33 13.42 -9.89
N ALA A 144 10.53 12.41 -10.24
CA ALA A 144 10.91 11.47 -11.31
C ALA A 144 11.06 12.15 -12.67
N ILE A 145 10.26 13.18 -12.96
CA ILE A 145 10.37 14.02 -14.17
C ILE A 145 11.70 14.80 -14.15
N ASP A 146 12.01 15.44 -13.02
CA ASP A 146 13.26 16.21 -12.87
C ASP A 146 14.50 15.31 -12.98
N ASP A 147 14.41 14.07 -12.48
CA ASP A 147 15.45 13.04 -12.58
C ASP A 147 15.53 12.40 -14.01
N GLY A 148 14.62 12.75 -14.92
CA GLY A 148 14.54 12.19 -16.28
C GLY A 148 14.01 10.74 -16.33
N ASN A 149 13.44 10.23 -15.24
CA ASN A 149 12.88 8.88 -15.16
C ASN A 149 11.41 8.86 -15.60
N ALA A 150 11.18 8.75 -16.91
CA ALA A 150 9.84 8.78 -17.49
C ALA A 150 8.93 7.64 -17.02
N GLU A 151 9.48 6.44 -16.82
CA GLU A 151 8.73 5.27 -16.33
C GLU A 151 8.18 5.53 -14.93
N ARG A 152 9.05 5.88 -13.99
CA ARG A 152 8.66 6.17 -12.60
C ARG A 152 7.69 7.35 -12.52
N ALA A 153 7.86 8.35 -13.40
CA ALA A 153 6.94 9.47 -13.48
C ALA A 153 5.53 9.03 -13.89
N VAL A 154 5.39 8.17 -14.89
CA VAL A 154 4.09 7.64 -15.34
C VAL A 154 3.44 6.79 -14.25
N ILE A 155 4.20 5.90 -13.58
CA ILE A 155 3.69 5.11 -12.45
C ILE A 155 3.12 6.03 -11.38
N ASN A 156 3.91 6.99 -10.91
CA ASN A 156 3.50 7.89 -9.83
C ASN A 156 2.31 8.79 -10.21
N LEU A 157 2.23 9.26 -11.46
CA LEU A 157 1.07 10.02 -11.94
C LEU A 157 -0.20 9.17 -11.98
N SER A 158 -0.09 7.89 -12.39
CA SER A 158 -1.22 6.96 -12.37
C SER A 158 -1.71 6.70 -10.96
N LEU A 159 -0.79 6.43 -10.01
CA LEU A 159 -1.12 6.22 -8.61
C LEU A 159 -1.72 7.48 -7.95
N ALA A 160 -1.22 8.66 -8.31
CA ALA A 160 -1.80 9.94 -7.86
C ALA A 160 -3.23 10.12 -8.38
N ALA A 161 -3.46 9.81 -9.67
CA ALA A 161 -4.79 9.88 -10.28
C ALA A 161 -5.77 8.93 -9.59
N MET A 162 -5.36 7.69 -9.29
CA MET A 162 -6.17 6.73 -8.55
C MET A 162 -6.55 7.26 -7.15
N GLY A 163 -5.59 7.85 -6.42
CA GLY A 163 -5.86 8.46 -5.11
C GLY A 163 -6.91 9.57 -5.19
N PHE A 164 -6.80 10.47 -6.16
CA PHE A 164 -7.78 11.53 -6.38
C PHE A 164 -9.14 11.00 -6.86
N ALA A 165 -9.16 9.97 -7.71
CA ALA A 165 -10.40 9.36 -8.19
C ALA A 165 -11.19 8.69 -7.04
N THR A 166 -10.52 8.05 -6.08
CA THR A 166 -11.20 7.41 -4.93
C THR A 166 -11.94 8.41 -4.04
N ILE A 167 -11.52 9.68 -3.99
CA ILE A 167 -12.19 10.75 -3.24
C ILE A 167 -12.94 11.73 -4.14
N GLU A 168 -13.21 11.32 -5.37
CA GLU A 168 -14.01 12.08 -6.36
C GLU A 168 -13.42 13.44 -6.77
N LYS A 169 -12.13 13.64 -6.63
CA LYS A 169 -11.42 14.81 -7.16
C LYS A 169 -11.07 14.61 -8.64
N MET A 170 -12.10 14.38 -9.48
CA MET A 170 -11.93 13.97 -10.89
C MET A 170 -11.11 14.94 -11.73
N SER A 171 -11.22 16.25 -11.47
CA SER A 171 -10.41 17.25 -12.19
C SER A 171 -8.92 17.04 -11.93
N LYS A 172 -8.54 16.81 -10.67
CA LYS A 172 -7.14 16.50 -10.31
C LYS A 172 -6.68 15.18 -10.93
N ALA A 173 -7.52 14.15 -10.88
CA ALA A 173 -7.20 12.84 -11.47
C ALA A 173 -6.92 12.97 -12.98
N ARG A 174 -7.82 13.59 -13.73
CA ARG A 174 -7.66 13.79 -15.19
C ARG A 174 -6.40 14.60 -15.55
N GLU A 175 -6.07 15.62 -14.78
CA GLU A 175 -4.84 16.41 -15.00
C GLU A 175 -3.58 15.53 -14.92
N ARG A 176 -3.53 14.58 -13.96
CA ARG A 176 -2.39 13.64 -13.80
C ARG A 176 -2.36 12.62 -14.93
N ILE A 177 -3.50 12.11 -15.34
CA ILE A 177 -3.61 11.21 -16.49
C ILE A 177 -3.10 11.88 -17.76
N GLU A 178 -3.54 13.11 -18.04
CA GLU A 178 -3.09 13.86 -19.22
C GLU A 178 -1.58 14.18 -19.17
N LYS A 179 -1.04 14.46 -17.98
CA LYS A 179 0.41 14.63 -17.79
C LYS A 179 1.16 13.32 -18.08
N GLY A 180 0.64 12.18 -17.61
CA GLY A 180 1.18 10.85 -17.88
C GLY A 180 1.16 10.50 -19.37
N LYS A 181 0.04 10.74 -20.06
CA LYS A 181 -0.10 10.52 -21.51
C LYS A 181 0.95 11.29 -22.34
N LYS A 182 1.35 12.49 -21.90
CA LYS A 182 2.42 13.26 -22.57
C LYS A 182 3.81 12.69 -22.35
N ILE A 183 4.02 11.93 -21.27
CA ILE A 183 5.33 11.38 -20.90
C ILE A 183 5.49 9.97 -21.46
N ILE A 184 4.41 9.18 -21.55
CA ILE A 184 4.43 7.76 -21.88
C ILE A 184 5.08 7.48 -23.24
N THR A 185 4.99 8.39 -24.20
CA THR A 185 5.63 8.27 -25.52
C THR A 185 7.14 8.11 -25.43
N LYS A 186 7.74 8.41 -24.28
CA LYS A 186 9.18 8.27 -24.00
C LYS A 186 9.52 6.93 -23.31
N THR A 187 8.52 6.12 -22.98
CA THR A 187 8.70 4.83 -22.33
C THR A 187 8.73 3.70 -23.38
N ARG A 188 9.26 2.54 -22.98
CA ARG A 188 9.28 1.32 -23.80
C ARG A 188 8.36 0.23 -23.27
N TRP A 189 7.55 0.53 -22.24
CA TRP A 189 6.78 -0.46 -21.50
C TRP A 189 5.29 -0.32 -21.79
N GLU A 190 4.71 -1.25 -22.53
CA GLU A 190 3.28 -1.28 -22.88
C GLU A 190 2.36 -1.34 -21.66
N TRP A 191 2.80 -2.00 -20.58
CA TRP A 191 2.02 -2.10 -19.35
C TRP A 191 1.74 -0.73 -18.69
N LEU A 192 2.58 0.29 -18.92
CA LEU A 192 2.33 1.64 -18.43
C LEU A 192 1.13 2.30 -19.11
N GLU A 193 0.86 1.97 -20.37
CA GLU A 193 -0.35 2.43 -21.06
C GLU A 193 -1.58 1.83 -20.41
N THR A 194 -1.53 0.54 -20.07
CA THR A 194 -2.61 -0.14 -19.35
C THR A 194 -2.82 0.45 -17.95
N LEU A 195 -1.73 0.81 -17.23
CA LEU A 195 -1.83 1.46 -15.92
C LEU A 195 -2.50 2.85 -16.00
N LEU A 196 -2.18 3.64 -17.02
CA LEU A 196 -2.85 4.92 -17.26
C LEU A 196 -4.32 4.71 -17.66
N ALA A 197 -4.61 3.75 -18.52
CA ALA A 197 -5.98 3.41 -18.94
C ALA A 197 -6.82 2.96 -17.75
N PHE A 198 -6.26 2.15 -16.84
CA PHE A 198 -6.91 1.79 -15.58
C PHE A 198 -7.27 3.03 -14.74
N SER A 199 -6.32 3.96 -14.60
CA SER A 199 -6.54 5.20 -13.85
C SER A 199 -7.63 6.06 -14.47
N GLU A 200 -7.72 6.08 -15.81
CA GLU A 200 -8.76 6.76 -16.58
C GLU A 200 -10.12 6.09 -16.38
N ALA A 201 -10.20 4.77 -16.53
CA ALA A 201 -11.42 4.00 -16.31
C ALA A 201 -11.96 4.19 -14.88
N LEU A 202 -11.09 4.15 -13.87
CA LEU A 202 -11.43 4.42 -12.48
C LEU A 202 -11.97 5.85 -12.28
N THR A 203 -11.37 6.85 -12.97
CA THR A 203 -11.76 8.26 -12.90
C THR A 203 -13.10 8.51 -13.56
N ASP A 204 -13.37 7.86 -14.69
CA ASP A 204 -14.60 8.01 -15.45
C ASP A 204 -15.76 7.12 -14.93
N GLY A 205 -15.45 6.23 -13.98
CA GLY A 205 -16.44 5.34 -13.37
C GLY A 205 -16.73 4.08 -14.18
N ASN A 206 -15.89 3.76 -15.16
CA ASN A 206 -15.94 2.53 -15.97
C ASN A 206 -15.29 1.38 -15.19
N LEU A 207 -15.95 0.95 -14.09
CA LEU A 207 -15.33 0.06 -13.11
C LEU A 207 -15.17 -1.37 -13.63
N ASP A 208 -16.04 -1.81 -14.55
CA ASP A 208 -15.94 -3.13 -15.17
C ASP A 208 -14.70 -3.19 -16.09
N ASP A 209 -14.46 -2.14 -16.91
CA ASP A 209 -13.26 -2.03 -17.73
C ASP A 209 -11.97 -1.99 -16.85
N ALA A 210 -12.03 -1.30 -15.70
CA ALA A 210 -10.93 -1.27 -14.75
C ALA A 210 -10.66 -2.66 -14.13
N GLU A 211 -11.69 -3.45 -13.83
CA GLU A 211 -11.54 -4.81 -13.30
C GLU A 211 -10.85 -5.73 -14.31
N ASP A 212 -11.25 -5.66 -15.59
CA ASP A 212 -10.65 -6.46 -16.67
C ASP A 212 -9.15 -6.17 -16.85
N MET A 213 -8.73 -4.92 -16.63
CA MET A 213 -7.31 -4.52 -16.75
C MET A 213 -6.41 -5.08 -15.64
N LEU A 214 -6.96 -5.53 -14.50
CA LEU A 214 -6.16 -6.07 -13.39
C LEU A 214 -5.39 -7.34 -13.79
N GLU A 215 -5.92 -8.12 -14.73
CA GLU A 215 -5.27 -9.34 -15.21
C GLU A 215 -3.86 -9.09 -15.77
N ALA A 216 -3.65 -7.92 -16.39
CA ALA A 216 -2.36 -7.54 -16.97
C ALA A 216 -1.26 -7.27 -15.92
N PHE A 217 -1.62 -7.16 -14.62
CA PHE A 217 -0.69 -6.80 -13.54
C PHE A 217 -0.42 -7.93 -12.55
N LYS A 218 -0.82 -9.16 -12.84
CA LYS A 218 -0.61 -10.31 -11.93
C LYS A 218 0.84 -10.55 -11.53
N GLU A 219 1.79 -10.20 -12.40
CA GLU A 219 3.22 -10.33 -12.13
C GLU A 219 3.80 -9.11 -11.39
N GLU A 220 3.06 -8.00 -11.35
CA GLU A 220 3.43 -6.74 -10.69
C GLU A 220 2.65 -6.58 -9.37
N GLU A 221 2.83 -7.52 -8.44
CA GLU A 221 2.02 -7.68 -7.22
C GLU A 221 1.80 -6.38 -6.44
N ALA A 222 2.83 -5.55 -6.28
CA ALA A 222 2.73 -4.30 -5.52
C ALA A 222 1.78 -3.29 -6.18
N ILE A 223 1.83 -3.16 -7.51
CA ILE A 223 0.97 -2.26 -8.29
C ILE A 223 -0.44 -2.82 -8.33
N GLU A 224 -0.59 -4.12 -8.59
CA GLU A 224 -1.89 -4.79 -8.61
C GLU A 224 -2.66 -4.63 -7.30
N GLN A 225 -2.00 -4.78 -6.15
CA GLN A 225 -2.62 -4.58 -4.85
C GLN A 225 -3.16 -3.15 -4.68
N VAL A 226 -2.42 -2.13 -5.13
CA VAL A 226 -2.86 -0.73 -5.11
C VAL A 226 -4.08 -0.54 -6.01
N MET A 227 -4.04 -1.07 -7.24
CA MET A 227 -5.14 -0.99 -8.20
C MET A 227 -6.41 -1.63 -7.64
N ARG A 228 -6.32 -2.84 -7.09
CA ARG A 228 -7.45 -3.54 -6.43
C ARG A 228 -8.02 -2.76 -5.26
N ALA A 229 -7.16 -2.17 -4.41
CA ALA A 229 -7.62 -1.35 -3.29
C ALA A 229 -8.39 -0.12 -3.78
N CYS A 230 -7.87 0.61 -4.75
CA CYS A 230 -8.53 1.80 -5.31
C CYS A 230 -9.85 1.44 -6.00
N LEU A 231 -9.88 0.35 -6.78
CA LEU A 231 -11.10 -0.14 -7.44
C LEU A 231 -12.16 -0.55 -6.42
N SER A 232 -11.78 -1.31 -5.39
CA SER A 232 -12.68 -1.71 -4.31
C SER A 232 -13.29 -0.50 -3.61
N LEU A 233 -12.46 0.49 -3.22
CA LEU A 233 -12.93 1.72 -2.58
C LEU A 233 -13.88 2.50 -3.49
N ARG A 234 -13.55 2.66 -4.76
CA ARG A 234 -14.37 3.38 -5.74
C ARG A 234 -15.71 2.68 -5.99
N SER A 235 -15.69 1.37 -6.19
CA SER A 235 -16.89 0.54 -6.39
C SER A 235 -17.85 0.62 -5.20
N GLU A 236 -17.32 0.56 -3.98
CA GLU A 236 -18.16 0.65 -2.78
C GLU A 236 -18.76 2.06 -2.59
N ILE A 237 -18.03 3.13 -2.94
CA ILE A 237 -18.53 4.51 -2.91
C ILE A 237 -19.69 4.65 -3.91
N GLU A 238 -19.53 4.20 -5.15
CA GLU A 238 -20.58 4.25 -6.16
C GLU A 238 -21.82 3.42 -5.76
N ARG A 239 -21.60 2.23 -5.18
CA ARG A 239 -22.71 1.40 -4.69
C ARG A 239 -23.50 2.08 -3.56
N LYS A 240 -22.84 2.81 -2.66
CA LYS A 240 -23.51 3.58 -1.59
C LYS A 240 -24.34 4.72 -2.16
N LYS A 241 -23.84 5.44 -3.16
CA LYS A 241 -24.60 6.51 -3.84
C LYS A 241 -25.89 6.00 -4.48
N ARG A 242 -25.80 4.87 -5.22
CA ARG A 242 -27.00 4.25 -5.86
C ARG A 242 -28.07 3.81 -4.86
N LYS A 243 -27.70 3.54 -3.60
CA LYS A 243 -28.64 3.15 -2.55
C LYS A 243 -29.24 4.34 -1.80
N SER A 244 -28.64 5.53 -1.91
CA SER A 244 -29.07 6.75 -1.21
C SER A 244 -29.81 7.76 -2.10
N GLY A 245 -29.90 7.53 -3.39
CA GLY A 245 -30.70 8.27 -4.39
C GLY A 245 -31.90 7.46 -4.81
#